data_d129d697b45425777078340f59bee8be
#
_entry.id   d129d697b45425777078340f59bee8be
#
_cell.length_a   1.000
_cell.length_b   1.000
_cell.length_c   1.000
_cell.angle_alpha   90.00
_cell.angle_beta   90.00
_cell.angle_gamma   90.00
#
_symmetry.space_group_name_H-M   'P 1'
#
loop_
_entity.id
_entity.type
_entity.pdbx_description
1 polymer ?
#
loop_
_entity_poly.entity_id
_entity_poly.type
_entity_poly.pdbx_seq_one_letter_code
_entity_poly.pdbx_strand_id
1 'polypeptide(L)'
;EYGDVKVVPPTCTTEGYTGKTCTICGHAADKTDIKEPLGHDWSDEHYVVEDGRTICEDGGMYVRVCSRCDLVDSRVTAAIGHRCEDWAVSTTPTAKNAGELTGTCENCGTQQKKTLPAFDSNEGKEFYTYTVTQEKEFCTDEGKGTYSFEIDGQSFSFEVTIAGSEHTLNGKKQSEWLNASENAYSVDITGIKEFPDDHATCTEHGKGYYMCEECGEMVYVVTYKAHG
;
A
#
# COMPACT_ATOMS: atom_id res chain seq x y z
N GLU A 1 -46.63 30.97 52.76
CA GLU A 1 -47.41 32.14 52.28
C GLU A 1 -47.39 32.14 50.77
N TYR A 2 -48.54 32.33 50.12
CA TYR A 2 -48.64 32.38 48.67
C TYR A 2 -48.70 33.82 48.20
N GLY A 3 -47.95 34.16 47.16
CA GLY A 3 -47.99 35.46 46.55
C GLY A 3 -49.21 35.64 45.64
N ASP A 4 -49.21 36.75 44.88
CA ASP A 4 -50.26 37.08 43.94
C ASP A 4 -50.33 36.07 42.77
N VAL A 5 -51.47 36.01 42.12
CA VAL A 5 -51.64 35.19 40.89
C VAL A 5 -50.74 35.73 39.82
N LYS A 6 -49.93 34.83 39.23
CA LYS A 6 -48.99 35.17 38.12
C LYS A 6 -49.22 34.18 36.96
N VAL A 7 -48.96 34.71 35.79
CA VAL A 7 -48.84 33.86 34.57
C VAL A 7 -47.38 33.41 34.43
N VAL A 8 -47.18 32.12 34.47
CA VAL A 8 -45.89 31.48 34.24
C VAL A 8 -45.91 30.93 32.83
N PRO A 9 -45.10 31.47 31.90
CA PRO A 9 -45.05 30.93 30.53
C PRO A 9 -44.42 29.54 30.49
N PRO A 10 -44.82 28.68 29.54
CA PRO A 10 -44.18 27.40 29.36
C PRO A 10 -42.74 27.59 28.83
N THR A 11 -41.86 26.69 29.24
CA THR A 11 -40.50 26.59 28.70
C THR A 11 -40.40 25.39 27.77
N CYS A 12 -39.22 25.09 27.25
CA CYS A 12 -39.01 23.89 26.43
C CYS A 12 -39.39 22.62 27.19
N THR A 13 -39.21 22.57 28.50
CA THR A 13 -39.33 21.33 29.30
C THR A 13 -40.37 21.41 30.40
N THR A 14 -40.86 22.62 30.76
CA THR A 14 -41.83 22.82 31.82
C THR A 14 -43.12 23.40 31.29
N GLU A 15 -44.24 22.95 31.90
CA GLU A 15 -45.55 23.50 31.64
C GLU A 15 -45.67 24.97 32.06
N GLY A 16 -46.46 25.73 31.32
CA GLY A 16 -46.91 27.05 31.73
C GLY A 16 -48.26 26.99 32.47
N TYR A 17 -48.56 27.97 33.32
CA TYR A 17 -49.80 28.04 34.07
C TYR A 17 -50.12 29.42 34.57
N THR A 18 -51.34 29.67 34.90
CA THR A 18 -51.75 30.79 35.71
C THR A 18 -52.00 30.30 37.14
N GLY A 19 -51.39 30.88 38.15
CA GLY A 19 -51.56 30.39 39.53
C GLY A 19 -50.78 31.19 40.54
N LYS A 20 -50.79 30.75 41.79
CA LYS A 20 -50.09 31.35 42.91
C LYS A 20 -48.81 30.56 43.18
N THR A 21 -47.71 31.24 43.46
CA THR A 21 -46.46 30.60 43.84
C THR A 21 -46.14 30.89 45.30
N CYS A 22 -45.77 29.84 46.06
CA CYS A 22 -45.31 30.04 47.43
C CYS A 22 -44.00 30.88 47.43
N THR A 23 -44.00 31.94 48.21
CA THR A 23 -42.89 32.87 48.29
C THR A 23 -41.63 32.26 48.96
N ILE A 24 -41.82 31.16 49.71
CA ILE A 24 -40.75 30.49 50.46
C ILE A 24 -40.17 29.31 49.69
N CYS A 25 -40.99 28.46 49.11
CA CYS A 25 -40.52 27.19 48.50
C CYS A 25 -40.79 27.08 47.00
N GLY A 26 -41.39 28.07 46.36
CA GLY A 26 -41.65 28.09 44.92
C GLY A 26 -42.81 27.13 44.49
N HIS A 27 -43.46 26.44 45.42
CA HIS A 27 -44.58 25.53 45.08
C HIS A 27 -45.72 26.28 44.45
N ALA A 28 -46.22 25.80 43.33
CA ALA A 28 -47.34 26.38 42.63
C ALA A 28 -48.66 25.79 43.13
N ALA A 29 -49.59 26.66 43.42
CA ALA A 29 -50.97 26.29 43.86
C ALA A 29 -51.99 26.99 42.94
N ASP A 30 -53.21 26.40 42.93
CA ASP A 30 -54.35 26.90 42.17
C ASP A 30 -54.06 27.07 40.65
N LYS A 31 -53.31 26.13 40.05
CA LYS A 31 -52.96 26.15 38.64
C LYS A 31 -54.19 26.10 37.75
N THR A 32 -54.30 27.10 36.88
CA THR A 32 -55.30 27.16 35.80
C THR A 32 -54.59 27.46 34.48
N ASP A 33 -55.28 27.41 33.37
CA ASP A 33 -54.72 27.70 32.04
C ASP A 33 -53.40 26.98 31.77
N ILE A 34 -53.36 25.71 32.15
CA ILE A 34 -52.13 24.89 31.95
C ILE A 34 -51.84 24.79 30.47
N LYS A 35 -50.61 25.12 30.10
CA LYS A 35 -50.05 24.96 28.76
C LYS A 35 -48.92 23.93 28.79
N GLU A 36 -48.94 23.00 27.86
CA GLU A 36 -47.85 22.02 27.75
C GLU A 36 -46.51 22.64 27.51
N PRO A 37 -45.40 21.98 27.85
CA PRO A 37 -44.06 22.39 27.47
C PRO A 37 -43.95 22.59 25.96
N LEU A 38 -43.19 23.59 25.55
CA LEU A 38 -43.05 23.97 24.14
C LEU A 38 -42.23 22.98 23.32
N GLY A 39 -41.47 22.10 23.99
CA GLY A 39 -40.46 21.27 23.38
C GLY A 39 -39.24 22.10 22.91
N HIS A 40 -38.21 21.42 22.48
CA HIS A 40 -37.05 22.06 21.88
C HIS A 40 -37.30 22.36 20.41
N ASP A 41 -36.83 23.50 19.95
CA ASP A 41 -36.80 23.91 18.57
C ASP A 41 -35.34 23.88 18.07
N TRP A 42 -34.99 22.73 17.54
CA TRP A 42 -33.59 22.43 17.21
C TRP A 42 -33.22 23.06 15.85
N SER A 43 -32.00 23.66 15.79
CA SER A 43 -31.34 23.99 14.52
C SER A 43 -31.10 22.75 13.69
N ASP A 44 -30.74 22.91 12.44
CA ASP A 44 -30.16 21.84 11.65
C ASP A 44 -28.89 21.30 12.34
N GLU A 45 -28.66 19.99 12.22
CA GLU A 45 -27.41 19.38 12.67
C GLU A 45 -26.24 19.89 11.80
N HIS A 46 -25.16 20.30 12.41
CA HIS A 46 -23.92 20.58 11.74
C HIS A 46 -22.78 19.77 12.35
N TYR A 47 -21.82 19.39 11.49
CA TYR A 47 -20.69 18.58 11.87
C TYR A 47 -19.55 19.45 12.35
N VAL A 48 -18.96 19.10 13.48
CA VAL A 48 -17.85 19.83 14.11
C VAL A 48 -16.70 18.87 14.38
N VAL A 49 -15.50 19.29 14.03
CA VAL A 49 -14.24 18.63 14.44
C VAL A 49 -13.48 19.65 15.30
N GLU A 50 -12.94 19.19 16.41
CA GLU A 50 -12.13 20.05 17.29
C GLU A 50 -10.84 20.48 16.58
N ASP A 51 -10.35 21.70 16.90
CA ASP A 51 -9.11 22.22 16.33
C ASP A 51 -7.93 21.26 16.53
N GLY A 52 -7.20 21.00 15.47
CA GLY A 52 -6.04 20.11 15.46
C GLY A 52 -6.37 18.63 15.36
N ARG A 53 -7.65 18.26 15.24
CA ARG A 53 -8.12 16.89 15.02
C ARG A 53 -8.62 16.68 13.61
N THR A 54 -8.76 15.41 13.21
CA THR A 54 -9.31 15.05 11.90
C THR A 54 -10.47 14.07 12.05
N ILE A 55 -11.44 14.16 11.16
CA ILE A 55 -12.54 13.20 11.09
C ILE A 55 -12.02 11.76 10.87
N CYS A 56 -10.86 11.64 10.22
CA CYS A 56 -10.29 10.34 9.86
C CYS A 56 -9.70 9.59 11.06
N GLU A 57 -9.04 10.30 11.98
CA GLU A 57 -8.32 9.71 13.11
C GLU A 57 -9.10 9.82 14.43
N ASP A 58 -9.74 10.96 14.64
CA ASP A 58 -10.37 11.30 15.92
C ASP A 58 -11.89 11.18 15.88
N GLY A 59 -12.49 11.20 14.68
CA GLY A 59 -13.92 11.36 14.51
C GLY A 59 -14.34 12.81 14.69
N GLY A 60 -15.56 13.03 15.12
CA GLY A 60 -16.11 14.35 15.36
C GLY A 60 -17.45 14.28 16.08
N MET A 61 -18.23 15.36 16.02
CA MET A 61 -19.57 15.36 16.59
C MET A 61 -20.56 16.11 15.70
N TYR A 62 -21.79 15.64 15.70
CA TYR A 62 -22.93 16.41 15.21
C TYR A 62 -23.49 17.23 16.36
N VAL A 63 -23.75 18.49 16.10
CA VAL A 63 -24.22 19.44 17.10
C VAL A 63 -25.45 20.16 16.58
N ARG A 64 -26.46 20.33 17.44
CA ARG A 64 -27.61 21.19 17.20
C ARG A 64 -27.94 22.01 18.45
N VAL A 65 -28.50 23.19 18.26
CA VAL A 65 -28.79 24.12 19.33
C VAL A 65 -30.27 24.45 19.31
N CYS A 66 -30.89 24.46 20.50
CA CYS A 66 -32.28 24.88 20.63
C CYS A 66 -32.39 26.41 20.52
N SER A 67 -33.21 26.92 19.58
CA SER A 67 -33.44 28.36 19.40
C SER A 67 -34.15 29.08 20.57
N ARG A 68 -34.77 28.27 21.45
CA ARG A 68 -35.58 28.81 22.56
C ARG A 68 -34.85 28.84 23.91
N CYS A 69 -33.91 27.95 24.13
CA CYS A 69 -33.25 27.81 25.45
C CYS A 69 -31.74 27.59 25.37
N ASP A 70 -31.16 27.71 24.18
CA ASP A 70 -29.71 27.57 23.93
C ASP A 70 -29.12 26.20 24.37
N LEU A 71 -30.02 25.21 24.66
CA LEU A 71 -29.54 23.89 24.99
C LEU A 71 -28.84 23.31 23.77
N VAL A 72 -27.63 22.77 23.97
CA VAL A 72 -26.84 22.07 22.98
C VAL A 72 -27.09 20.58 23.11
N ASP A 73 -27.46 19.93 22.02
CA ASP A 73 -27.53 18.47 21.89
C ASP A 73 -26.42 18.02 20.92
N SER A 74 -25.68 16.99 21.31
CA SER A 74 -24.55 16.52 20.50
C SER A 74 -24.43 15.01 20.51
N ARG A 75 -23.99 14.43 19.40
CA ARG A 75 -23.64 13.02 19.26
C ARG A 75 -22.26 12.84 18.67
N VAL A 76 -21.41 12.09 19.33
CA VAL A 76 -20.05 11.76 18.89
C VAL A 76 -20.10 10.75 17.76
N THR A 77 -19.21 10.87 16.79
CA THR A 77 -18.98 9.91 15.72
C THR A 77 -17.60 9.29 15.86
N ALA A 78 -17.46 8.01 15.50
CA ALA A 78 -16.17 7.36 15.42
C ALA A 78 -15.32 7.92 14.28
N ALA A 79 -14.01 7.73 14.37
CA ALA A 79 -13.08 7.94 13.27
C ALA A 79 -13.48 7.10 12.04
N ILE A 80 -13.44 7.72 10.86
CA ILE A 80 -13.83 7.06 9.60
C ILE A 80 -12.67 6.43 8.85
N GLY A 81 -11.43 6.65 9.33
CA GLY A 81 -10.20 6.23 8.65
C GLY A 81 -9.84 7.12 7.45
N HIS A 82 -8.65 6.88 6.91
CA HIS A 82 -8.21 7.58 5.70
C HIS A 82 -8.65 6.83 4.46
N ARG A 83 -9.14 7.57 3.47
CA ARG A 83 -9.45 7.08 2.14
C ARG A 83 -8.66 7.90 1.12
N CYS A 84 -7.83 7.22 0.35
CA CYS A 84 -7.05 7.83 -0.73
C CYS A 84 -7.41 7.13 -2.04
N GLU A 85 -7.76 7.89 -3.06
CA GLU A 85 -8.07 7.36 -4.40
C GLU A 85 -6.91 7.58 -5.39
N ASP A 86 -6.02 8.54 -5.09
CA ASP A 86 -4.88 8.92 -5.94
C ASP A 86 -3.56 8.43 -5.37
N TRP A 87 -3.36 7.10 -5.34
CA TRP A 87 -2.07 6.54 -4.96
C TRP A 87 -1.05 6.72 -6.08
N ALA A 88 0.15 7.19 -5.73
CA ALA A 88 1.28 7.32 -6.64
C ALA A 88 2.52 6.64 -6.06
N VAL A 89 3.33 6.03 -6.93
CA VAL A 89 4.62 5.45 -6.54
C VAL A 89 5.59 6.58 -6.23
N SER A 90 5.96 6.74 -4.96
CA SER A 90 7.00 7.68 -4.51
C SER A 90 8.38 7.05 -4.53
N THR A 91 8.47 5.75 -4.29
CA THR A 91 9.70 4.97 -4.39
C THR A 91 9.39 3.62 -5.03
N THR A 92 10.05 3.31 -6.14
CA THR A 92 9.90 2.02 -6.82
C THR A 92 10.59 0.92 -6.01
N PRO A 93 9.92 -0.20 -5.73
CA PRO A 93 10.55 -1.35 -5.09
C PRO A 93 11.57 -2.00 -6.01
N THR A 94 12.53 -2.69 -5.42
CA THR A 94 13.54 -3.48 -6.14
C THR A 94 13.54 -4.92 -5.61
N ALA A 95 14.38 -5.79 -6.16
CA ALA A 95 14.54 -7.15 -5.67
C ALA A 95 14.78 -7.20 -4.15
N LYS A 96 15.57 -6.27 -3.60
CA LYS A 96 16.01 -6.29 -2.20
C LYS A 96 15.48 -5.15 -1.33
N ASN A 97 15.02 -4.07 -1.93
CA ASN A 97 14.57 -2.88 -1.21
C ASN A 97 13.07 -2.66 -1.40
N ALA A 98 12.41 -2.34 -0.30
CA ALA A 98 11.01 -1.92 -0.31
C ALA A 98 10.83 -0.59 -1.03
N GLY A 99 9.67 -0.40 -1.63
CA GLY A 99 9.20 0.85 -2.20
C GLY A 99 8.15 1.53 -1.33
N GLU A 100 7.59 2.63 -1.81
CA GLU A 100 6.56 3.39 -1.13
C GLU A 100 5.53 3.95 -2.12
N LEU A 101 4.26 3.88 -1.74
CA LEU A 101 3.18 4.65 -2.32
C LEU A 101 2.85 5.83 -1.41
N THR A 102 2.49 6.95 -2.01
CA THR A 102 1.91 8.10 -1.32
C THR A 102 0.56 8.45 -1.94
N GLY A 103 -0.38 8.84 -1.11
CA GLY A 103 -1.71 9.29 -1.54
C GLY A 103 -2.22 10.38 -0.62
N THR A 104 -3.13 11.23 -1.09
CA THR A 104 -3.75 12.26 -0.28
C THR A 104 -5.14 11.82 0.15
N CYS A 105 -5.42 11.88 1.45
CA CYS A 105 -6.73 11.53 1.96
C CYS A 105 -7.77 12.56 1.49
N GLU A 106 -8.86 12.09 0.89
CA GLU A 106 -9.94 12.94 0.39
C GLU A 106 -10.71 13.68 1.49
N ASN A 107 -10.80 13.04 2.67
CA ASN A 107 -11.59 13.57 3.77
C ASN A 107 -10.85 14.64 4.60
N CYS A 108 -9.54 14.49 4.81
CA CYS A 108 -8.76 15.37 5.68
C CYS A 108 -7.57 16.05 5.00
N GLY A 109 -7.26 15.72 3.75
CA GLY A 109 -6.15 16.30 2.99
C GLY A 109 -4.75 15.87 3.45
N THR A 110 -4.63 14.98 4.45
CA THR A 110 -3.32 14.51 4.92
C THR A 110 -2.72 13.50 3.96
N GLN A 111 -1.40 13.54 3.80
CA GLN A 111 -0.68 12.57 3.00
C GLN A 111 -0.56 11.24 3.75
N GLN A 112 -0.95 10.17 3.10
CA GLN A 112 -0.85 8.81 3.57
C GLN A 112 0.27 8.07 2.84
N LYS A 113 0.88 7.08 3.50
CA LYS A 113 1.96 6.26 2.96
C LYS A 113 1.63 4.78 3.10
N LYS A 114 1.94 4.01 2.06
CA LYS A 114 1.89 2.54 2.09
C LYS A 114 3.22 1.98 1.63
N THR A 115 3.79 1.07 2.39
CA THR A 115 5.03 0.38 2.01
C THR A 115 4.72 -0.68 0.96
N LEU A 116 5.52 -0.70 -0.10
CA LEU A 116 5.56 -1.75 -1.10
C LEU A 116 6.68 -2.74 -0.72
N PRO A 117 6.41 -4.03 -0.52
CA PRO A 117 7.46 -4.97 -0.16
C PRO A 117 8.50 -5.12 -1.28
N ALA A 118 9.73 -5.50 -0.93
CA ALA A 118 10.75 -5.85 -1.92
C ALA A 118 10.32 -7.09 -2.72
N PHE A 119 10.63 -7.17 -4.03
CA PHE A 119 10.14 -8.24 -4.90
C PHE A 119 10.56 -9.64 -4.43
N ASP A 120 11.80 -9.81 -3.93
CA ASP A 120 12.33 -11.11 -3.49
C ASP A 120 12.00 -11.46 -2.04
N SER A 121 11.35 -10.56 -1.30
CA SER A 121 10.89 -10.85 0.06
C SER A 121 9.74 -11.86 0.06
N ASN A 122 9.52 -12.54 1.18
CA ASN A 122 8.37 -13.45 1.30
C ASN A 122 7.04 -12.70 1.10
N GLU A 123 6.91 -11.50 1.68
CA GLU A 123 5.75 -10.64 1.48
C GLU A 123 5.59 -10.20 0.02
N GLY A 124 6.70 -9.86 -0.66
CA GLY A 124 6.69 -9.46 -2.07
C GLY A 124 6.19 -10.56 -2.99
N LYS A 125 6.60 -11.80 -2.75
CA LYS A 125 6.15 -12.97 -3.53
C LYS A 125 4.66 -13.28 -3.38
N GLU A 126 4.07 -12.91 -2.25
CA GLU A 126 2.64 -13.03 -2.00
C GLU A 126 1.87 -11.80 -2.48
N PHE A 127 2.49 -10.62 -2.44
CA PHE A 127 1.87 -9.34 -2.76
C PHE A 127 1.77 -9.08 -4.27
N TYR A 128 2.82 -9.44 -5.03
CA TYR A 128 2.86 -9.18 -6.46
C TYR A 128 2.49 -10.41 -7.30
N THR A 129 1.79 -10.16 -8.41
CA THR A 129 1.70 -11.12 -9.51
C THR A 129 2.85 -10.88 -10.46
N TYR A 130 3.71 -11.89 -10.66
CA TYR A 130 4.84 -11.82 -11.59
C TYR A 130 4.52 -12.53 -12.89
N THR A 131 4.81 -11.87 -14.02
CA THR A 131 4.61 -12.45 -15.36
C THR A 131 5.86 -12.17 -16.20
N VAL A 132 6.41 -13.21 -16.87
CA VAL A 132 7.44 -13.03 -17.87
C VAL A 132 6.79 -12.47 -19.13
N THR A 133 7.25 -11.31 -19.58
CA THR A 133 6.72 -10.61 -20.76
C THR A 133 7.58 -10.77 -22.01
N GLN A 134 8.86 -11.09 -21.81
CA GLN A 134 9.79 -11.44 -22.86
C GLN A 134 10.72 -12.56 -22.36
N GLU A 135 10.59 -13.74 -22.95
CA GLU A 135 11.49 -14.87 -22.69
C GLU A 135 12.89 -14.58 -23.25
N LYS A 136 13.90 -15.18 -22.64
CA LYS A 136 15.26 -15.19 -23.17
C LYS A 136 15.35 -16.20 -24.32
N GLU A 137 16.02 -15.85 -25.39
CA GLU A 137 16.35 -16.80 -26.45
C GLU A 137 17.51 -17.70 -26.01
N PHE A 138 18.54 -17.11 -25.42
CA PHE A 138 19.71 -17.81 -24.86
C PHE A 138 19.95 -17.40 -23.39
N CYS A 139 20.78 -18.19 -22.70
CA CYS A 139 21.08 -17.92 -21.29
C CYS A 139 21.68 -16.52 -21.08
N THR A 140 22.53 -16.06 -21.98
CA THR A 140 23.22 -14.78 -21.90
C THR A 140 22.34 -13.58 -22.24
N ASP A 141 21.20 -13.82 -22.86
CA ASP A 141 20.27 -12.75 -23.22
C ASP A 141 19.56 -12.18 -22.00
N GLU A 142 19.07 -10.97 -22.15
CA GLU A 142 18.16 -10.36 -21.19
C GLU A 142 16.72 -10.67 -21.57
N GLY A 143 15.93 -11.02 -20.59
CA GLY A 143 14.48 -11.12 -20.69
C GLY A 143 13.80 -9.97 -20.00
N LYS A 144 12.47 -9.95 -20.01
CA LYS A 144 11.65 -8.99 -19.29
C LYS A 144 10.54 -9.69 -18.51
N GLY A 145 10.26 -9.14 -17.36
CA GLY A 145 9.14 -9.54 -16.54
C GLY A 145 8.41 -8.32 -16.00
N THR A 146 7.20 -8.52 -15.54
CA THR A 146 6.37 -7.47 -14.93
C THR A 146 5.83 -7.95 -13.61
N TYR A 147 6.04 -7.16 -12.55
CA TYR A 147 5.34 -7.27 -11.28
C TYR A 147 4.11 -6.37 -11.31
N SER A 148 2.95 -6.91 -10.98
CA SER A 148 1.69 -6.16 -10.92
C SER A 148 0.98 -6.41 -9.59
N PHE A 149 0.21 -5.41 -9.14
CA PHE A 149 -0.60 -5.48 -7.93
C PHE A 149 -1.76 -4.47 -8.02
N GLU A 150 -2.70 -4.59 -7.08
CA GLU A 150 -3.84 -3.68 -6.97
C GLU A 150 -3.97 -3.18 -5.52
N ILE A 151 -4.26 -1.91 -5.36
CA ILE A 151 -4.50 -1.26 -4.07
C ILE A 151 -5.68 -0.30 -4.23
N ASP A 152 -6.67 -0.45 -3.36
CA ASP A 152 -7.87 0.42 -3.31
C ASP A 152 -8.52 0.64 -4.70
N GLY A 153 -8.51 -0.42 -5.56
CA GLY A 153 -9.06 -0.38 -6.91
C GLY A 153 -8.15 0.23 -7.98
N GLN A 154 -6.93 0.64 -7.61
CA GLN A 154 -5.90 1.11 -8.56
C GLN A 154 -4.92 -0.01 -8.89
N SER A 155 -4.64 -0.21 -10.18
CA SER A 155 -3.68 -1.19 -10.68
C SER A 155 -2.32 -0.54 -10.93
N PHE A 156 -1.25 -1.22 -10.52
CA PHE A 156 0.14 -0.79 -10.70
C PHE A 156 0.95 -1.91 -11.34
N SER A 157 1.97 -1.53 -12.10
CA SER A 157 2.91 -2.49 -12.68
C SER A 157 4.32 -1.93 -12.76
N PHE A 158 5.32 -2.81 -12.62
CA PHE A 158 6.74 -2.50 -12.73
C PHE A 158 7.39 -3.47 -13.71
N GLU A 159 7.95 -2.97 -14.81
CA GLU A 159 8.78 -3.77 -15.71
C GLU A 159 10.16 -3.95 -15.08
N VAL A 160 10.67 -5.18 -15.13
CA VAL A 160 12.01 -5.54 -14.65
C VAL A 160 12.76 -6.33 -15.71
N THR A 161 14.07 -6.12 -15.77
CA THR A 161 14.96 -6.90 -16.62
C THR A 161 15.34 -8.21 -15.93
N ILE A 162 15.17 -9.31 -16.63
CA ILE A 162 15.67 -10.62 -16.23
C ILE A 162 17.10 -10.72 -16.77
N ALA A 163 18.08 -10.58 -15.89
CA ALA A 163 19.49 -10.58 -16.30
C ALA A 163 19.88 -11.88 -17.02
N GLY A 164 20.77 -11.78 -17.98
CA GLY A 164 21.45 -12.91 -18.58
C GLY A 164 22.17 -13.76 -17.52
N SER A 165 22.33 -15.04 -17.80
CA SER A 165 23.09 -15.99 -16.99
C SER A 165 24.20 -16.60 -17.81
N GLU A 166 25.15 -17.25 -17.15
CA GLU A 166 26.17 -18.01 -17.87
C GLU A 166 25.58 -19.33 -18.42
N HIS A 167 26.17 -19.84 -19.50
CA HIS A 167 25.86 -21.13 -20.00
C HIS A 167 26.30 -22.23 -19.02
N THR A 168 25.58 -23.35 -19.07
CA THR A 168 25.82 -24.51 -18.18
C THR A 168 26.19 -25.74 -18.95
N LEU A 169 27.09 -26.57 -18.37
CA LEU A 169 27.42 -27.91 -18.80
C LEU A 169 27.67 -28.77 -17.55
N ASN A 170 27.12 -30.00 -17.52
CA ASN A 170 27.19 -30.91 -16.39
C ASN A 170 26.72 -30.27 -15.06
N GLY A 171 25.66 -29.44 -15.12
CA GLY A 171 25.09 -28.74 -13.97
C GLY A 171 25.94 -27.64 -13.38
N LYS A 172 27.02 -27.23 -14.04
CA LYS A 172 27.94 -26.17 -13.59
C LYS A 172 27.94 -25.02 -14.59
N LYS A 173 28.13 -23.80 -14.06
CA LYS A 173 28.28 -22.59 -14.88
C LYS A 173 29.64 -22.55 -15.56
N GLN A 174 29.75 -21.85 -16.66
CA GLN A 174 30.98 -21.71 -17.45
C GLN A 174 32.14 -21.19 -16.57
N SER A 175 31.92 -20.22 -15.70
CA SER A 175 32.93 -19.67 -14.81
C SER A 175 33.49 -20.66 -13.77
N GLU A 176 32.76 -21.73 -13.45
CA GLU A 176 33.17 -22.71 -12.43
C GLU A 176 34.25 -23.68 -12.92
N TRP A 177 34.47 -23.78 -14.21
CA TRP A 177 35.41 -24.72 -14.81
C TRP A 177 36.28 -24.13 -15.93
N LEU A 178 36.09 -22.82 -16.24
CA LEU A 178 37.03 -22.05 -17.05
C LEU A 178 38.27 -21.74 -16.22
N ASN A 179 39.43 -22.12 -16.67
CA ASN A 179 40.67 -21.69 -16.04
C ASN A 179 40.88 -20.19 -16.39
N ALA A 180 40.60 -19.30 -15.40
CA ALA A 180 40.66 -17.87 -15.57
C ALA A 180 42.05 -17.35 -15.99
N SER A 181 43.13 -18.06 -15.62
CA SER A 181 44.51 -17.67 -15.99
C SER A 181 44.89 -18.08 -17.42
N GLU A 182 44.20 -19.06 -17.98
CA GLU A 182 44.56 -19.62 -19.29
C GLU A 182 43.45 -19.43 -20.34
N ASN A 183 42.26 -19.04 -19.91
CA ASN A 183 41.06 -18.89 -20.75
C ASN A 183 40.81 -20.16 -21.64
N ALA A 184 41.05 -21.32 -21.06
CA ALA A 184 40.91 -22.61 -21.74
C ALA A 184 40.22 -23.63 -20.84
N TYR A 185 39.49 -24.56 -21.45
CA TYR A 185 38.88 -25.69 -20.77
C TYR A 185 39.76 -26.92 -20.86
N SER A 186 39.73 -27.75 -19.83
CA SER A 186 40.32 -29.10 -19.91
C SER A 186 39.50 -29.98 -20.85
N VAL A 187 40.16 -30.70 -21.75
CA VAL A 187 39.50 -31.69 -22.63
C VAL A 187 38.87 -32.87 -21.88
N ASP A 188 39.26 -33.07 -20.62
CA ASP A 188 38.67 -34.10 -19.78
C ASP A 188 37.25 -33.80 -19.31
N ILE A 189 36.73 -32.61 -19.67
CA ILE A 189 35.36 -32.25 -19.33
C ILE A 189 34.39 -32.95 -20.27
N THR A 190 33.63 -33.88 -19.71
CA THR A 190 32.62 -34.64 -20.46
C THR A 190 31.60 -33.69 -21.12
N GLY A 191 31.38 -33.84 -22.42
CA GLY A 191 30.45 -33.05 -23.21
C GLY A 191 31.08 -31.98 -24.09
N ILE A 192 32.35 -31.62 -23.87
CA ILE A 192 33.09 -30.79 -24.83
C ILE A 192 33.50 -31.65 -25.99
N LYS A 193 33.23 -31.19 -27.21
CA LYS A 193 33.61 -31.81 -28.49
C LYS A 193 34.62 -30.93 -29.16
N GLU A 194 35.73 -31.54 -29.62
CA GLU A 194 36.70 -30.84 -30.44
C GLU A 194 36.26 -30.80 -31.90
N PHE A 195 36.64 -29.75 -32.60
CA PHE A 195 36.51 -29.71 -34.05
C PHE A 195 37.61 -30.60 -34.68
N PRO A 196 37.29 -31.44 -35.69
CA PRO A 196 38.25 -32.38 -36.29
C PRO A 196 39.52 -31.72 -36.86
N ASP A 197 39.40 -30.47 -37.29
CA ASP A 197 40.50 -29.74 -37.98
C ASP A 197 41.13 -28.64 -37.09
N ASP A 198 40.67 -28.50 -35.81
CA ASP A 198 41.10 -27.42 -34.91
C ASP A 198 41.76 -27.94 -33.61
N HIS A 199 42.57 -28.99 -33.74
CA HIS A 199 43.34 -29.50 -32.61
C HIS A 199 44.44 -28.53 -32.17
N ALA A 200 44.74 -28.50 -30.89
CA ALA A 200 45.87 -27.69 -30.37
C ALA A 200 47.20 -28.15 -30.99
N THR A 201 48.00 -27.20 -31.43
CA THR A 201 49.37 -27.41 -31.91
C THR A 201 50.37 -26.75 -30.95
N CYS A 202 51.66 -26.81 -31.25
CA CYS A 202 52.68 -26.09 -30.45
C CYS A 202 52.49 -24.60 -30.45
N THR A 203 51.86 -24.05 -31.47
CA THR A 203 51.72 -22.60 -31.68
C THR A 203 50.28 -22.08 -31.67
N GLU A 204 49.32 -22.97 -31.83
CA GLU A 204 47.90 -22.62 -31.92
C GLU A 204 47.06 -23.31 -30.88
N HIS A 205 46.07 -22.59 -30.36
CA HIS A 205 45.10 -23.14 -29.42
C HIS A 205 44.13 -24.10 -30.13
N GLY A 206 43.77 -25.18 -29.49
CA GLY A 206 42.68 -26.02 -29.93
C GLY A 206 41.33 -25.37 -29.69
N LYS A 207 40.34 -25.69 -30.52
CA LYS A 207 38.96 -25.22 -30.41
C LYS A 207 37.99 -26.38 -30.25
N GLY A 208 36.96 -26.15 -29.52
CA GLY A 208 35.88 -27.09 -29.31
C GLY A 208 34.56 -26.35 -29.02
N TYR A 209 33.54 -27.13 -28.76
CA TYR A 209 32.23 -26.60 -28.41
C TYR A 209 31.50 -27.57 -27.49
N TYR A 210 30.49 -27.02 -26.83
CA TYR A 210 29.46 -27.81 -26.15
C TYR A 210 28.08 -27.19 -26.39
N MET A 211 27.03 -28.00 -26.15
CA MET A 211 25.67 -27.50 -26.16
C MET A 211 25.26 -27.13 -24.73
N CYS A 212 24.82 -25.91 -24.50
CA CYS A 212 24.31 -25.52 -23.21
C CYS A 212 23.11 -26.36 -22.80
N GLU A 213 23.10 -26.88 -21.58
CA GLU A 213 22.01 -27.75 -21.08
C GLU A 213 20.71 -27.01 -20.85
N GLU A 214 20.78 -25.70 -20.57
CA GLU A 214 19.60 -24.89 -20.29
C GLU A 214 18.96 -24.29 -21.56
N CYS A 215 19.74 -23.71 -22.46
CA CYS A 215 19.20 -23.02 -23.64
C CYS A 215 19.49 -23.71 -24.98
N GLY A 216 20.33 -24.77 -25.00
CA GLY A 216 20.67 -25.48 -26.20
C GLY A 216 21.61 -24.77 -27.17
N GLU A 217 22.14 -23.59 -26.81
CA GLU A 217 23.09 -22.85 -27.64
C GLU A 217 24.43 -23.59 -27.75
N MET A 218 25.04 -23.54 -28.94
CA MET A 218 26.38 -24.05 -29.16
C MET A 218 27.41 -23.02 -28.67
N VAL A 219 28.13 -23.36 -27.61
CA VAL A 219 29.12 -22.49 -26.98
C VAL A 219 30.53 -22.90 -27.42
N TYR A 220 31.26 -22.01 -28.04
CA TYR A 220 32.65 -22.23 -28.47
C TYR A 220 33.61 -22.02 -27.30
N VAL A 221 34.60 -22.91 -27.24
CA VAL A 221 35.60 -22.87 -26.17
C VAL A 221 37.00 -23.17 -26.73
N VAL A 222 38.03 -22.67 -26.04
CA VAL A 222 39.41 -23.06 -26.28
C VAL A 222 39.69 -24.33 -25.45
N THR A 223 40.01 -25.42 -26.11
CA THR A 223 40.18 -26.72 -25.45
C THR A 223 41.57 -26.91 -24.86
N TYR A 224 42.59 -26.41 -25.57
CA TYR A 224 43.98 -26.43 -25.11
C TYR A 224 44.72 -25.18 -25.43
N LYS A 225 45.70 -24.85 -24.60
CA LYS A 225 46.62 -23.76 -24.84
C LYS A 225 47.80 -24.29 -25.74
N ALA A 226 48.20 -23.48 -26.68
CA ALA A 226 49.41 -23.75 -27.43
C ALA A 226 50.61 -23.87 -26.46
N HIS A 227 51.42 -24.87 -26.66
CA HIS A 227 52.68 -25.03 -25.97
C HIS A 227 53.76 -24.29 -26.83
N GLY A 228 54.03 -23.05 -26.47
CA GLY A 228 55.00 -22.21 -27.16
C GLY A 228 56.46 -22.72 -27.04
#